data_3d64e915bcaba7fdc74b10c6cc9230db
#
_entry.id   3d64e915bcaba7fdc74b10c6cc9230db
#
_cell.length_a   1.000
_cell.length_b   1.000
_cell.length_c   1.000
_cell.angle_alpha   90.00
_cell.angle_beta   90.00
_cell.angle_gamma   90.00
#
_symmetry.space_group_name_H-M   'P 1'
#
loop_
_entity.id
_entity.type
_entity.pdbx_description
1 polymer ?
#
loop_
_entity_poly.entity_id
_entity_poly.type
_entity_poly.pdbx_seq_one_letter_code
_entity_poly.pdbx_strand_id
1 'polypeptide(L)'
;MSSLTKVLAEEVRKIEETAAVDRTMQTNRLTHHLMPPVGWLNDPNGLCWYKGRYHVFFQYSPFEANGGLKFWGHYSSEDMISWRYEGVPLLPDSIYDCHGVYSGSAIAEKDKLHLFYTGNIKMDGEYDYINNGRQSSTLHVESTDGLHFGTKEVAVSCEDYPE
;
A
#
# COMPACT_ATOMS: atom_id res chain seq x y z
N MET A 1 3.79 -13.01 -11.48
CA MET A 1 4.42 -11.70 -11.22
C MET A 1 5.01 -11.16 -12.51
N SER A 2 4.64 -9.92 -12.86
CA SER A 2 5.22 -9.23 -14.02
C SER A 2 6.70 -8.86 -13.77
N SER A 3 7.41 -8.46 -14.82
CA SER A 3 8.79 -7.95 -14.68
C SER A 3 8.83 -6.67 -13.84
N LEU A 4 7.83 -5.79 -14.02
CA LEU A 4 7.68 -4.55 -13.26
C LEU A 4 7.48 -4.81 -11.76
N THR A 5 6.59 -5.75 -11.41
CA THR A 5 6.35 -6.16 -10.02
C THR A 5 7.66 -6.56 -9.32
N LYS A 6 8.49 -7.36 -10.00
CA LYS A 6 9.77 -7.82 -9.45
C LYS A 6 10.76 -6.67 -9.25
N VAL A 7 10.85 -5.76 -10.20
CA VAL A 7 11.75 -4.60 -10.11
C VAL A 7 11.32 -3.69 -8.95
N LEU A 8 10.03 -3.34 -8.89
CA LEU A 8 9.52 -2.48 -7.81
C LEU A 8 9.72 -3.10 -6.43
N ALA A 9 9.39 -4.38 -6.27
CA ALA A 9 9.58 -5.10 -5.00
C ALA A 9 11.07 -5.13 -4.57
N GLU A 10 11.98 -5.38 -5.52
CA GLU A 10 13.41 -5.40 -5.25
C GLU A 10 13.95 -4.01 -4.86
N GLU A 11 13.53 -2.95 -5.52
CA GLU A 11 13.98 -1.59 -5.20
C GLU A 11 13.45 -1.13 -3.81
N VAL A 12 12.19 -1.47 -3.49
CA VAL A 12 11.65 -1.23 -2.13
C VAL A 12 12.47 -1.98 -1.10
N ARG A 13 12.71 -3.27 -1.31
CA ARG A 13 13.50 -4.09 -0.38
C ARG A 13 14.89 -3.50 -0.14
N LYS A 14 15.61 -3.08 -1.19
CA LYS A 14 16.95 -2.48 -1.07
C LYS A 14 16.97 -1.22 -0.22
N ILE A 15 16.00 -0.31 -0.44
CA ILE A 15 15.97 0.94 0.32
C ILE A 15 15.59 0.69 1.79
N GLU A 16 14.68 -0.24 2.06
CA GLU A 16 14.32 -0.64 3.41
C GLU A 16 15.49 -1.30 4.15
N GLU A 17 16.23 -2.20 3.51
CA GLU A 17 17.44 -2.82 4.07
C GLU A 17 18.54 -1.79 4.35
N THR A 18 18.73 -0.82 3.45
CA THR A 18 19.69 0.27 3.65
C THR A 18 19.29 1.12 4.87
N ALA A 19 18.02 1.49 4.99
CA ALA A 19 17.51 2.26 6.12
C ALA A 19 17.62 1.50 7.44
N ALA A 20 17.42 0.18 7.43
CA ALA A 20 17.48 -0.65 8.64
C ALA A 20 18.88 -0.67 9.30
N VAL A 21 19.95 -0.50 8.53
CA VAL A 21 21.33 -0.47 9.03
C VAL A 21 21.85 0.95 9.28
N ASP A 22 21.14 1.98 8.81
CA ASP A 22 21.53 3.37 9.04
C ASP A 22 21.18 3.79 10.48
N ARG A 23 22.22 3.95 11.30
CA ARG A 23 22.08 4.34 12.72
C ARG A 23 21.45 5.71 12.89
N THR A 24 21.64 6.64 11.96
CA THR A 24 21.06 7.99 12.04
C THR A 24 19.55 7.94 11.84
N MET A 25 19.06 7.13 10.94
CA MET A 25 17.64 6.87 10.72
C MET A 25 17.01 6.14 11.92
N GLN A 26 17.73 5.22 12.57
CA GLN A 26 17.20 4.45 13.70
C GLN A 26 17.12 5.25 15.00
N THR A 27 18.01 6.22 15.22
CA THR A 27 18.10 6.99 16.48
C THR A 27 16.81 7.75 16.81
N ASN A 28 16.08 8.21 15.82
CA ASN A 28 14.87 9.02 15.97
C ASN A 28 13.57 8.24 15.80
N ARG A 29 13.62 6.91 15.73
CA ARG A 29 12.40 6.10 15.59
C ARG A 29 11.60 6.09 16.90
N LEU A 30 10.30 6.28 16.74
CA LEU A 30 9.36 6.21 17.86
C LEU A 30 9.14 4.74 18.26
N THR A 31 9.03 4.49 19.57
CA THR A 31 8.88 3.15 20.13
C THR A 31 7.43 2.71 20.27
N HIS A 32 6.48 3.66 20.27
CA HIS A 32 5.06 3.41 20.54
C HIS A 32 4.12 3.80 19.38
N HIS A 33 4.67 4.23 18.25
CA HIS A 33 3.88 4.60 17.07
C HIS A 33 4.35 3.81 15.86
N LEU A 34 3.41 3.46 15.00
CA LEU A 34 3.75 2.89 13.70
C LEU A 34 4.46 3.94 12.86
N MET A 35 5.61 3.58 12.35
CA MET A 35 6.40 4.38 11.42
C MET A 35 6.72 3.53 10.20
N PRO A 36 6.84 4.14 9.00
CA PRO A 36 7.29 3.38 7.86
C PRO A 36 8.73 2.92 8.07
N PRO A 37 9.18 1.83 7.44
CA PRO A 37 10.59 1.44 7.47
C PRO A 37 11.52 2.56 7.04
N VAL A 38 11.14 3.29 6.00
CA VAL A 38 11.83 4.45 5.42
C VAL A 38 10.81 5.34 4.70
N GLY A 39 11.18 6.55 4.33
CA GLY A 39 10.35 7.43 3.52
C GLY A 39 9.13 7.98 4.24
N TRP A 40 7.95 7.80 3.68
CA TRP A 40 6.72 8.47 4.10
C TRP A 40 5.56 7.50 4.32
N LEU A 41 4.77 7.76 5.36
CA LEU A 41 3.55 7.04 5.72
C LEU A 41 2.38 8.02 5.83
N ASN A 42 1.25 7.65 5.23
CA ASN A 42 -0.03 8.36 5.35
C ASN A 42 -1.19 7.35 5.38
N ASP A 43 -2.41 7.84 5.52
CA ASP A 43 -3.67 7.13 5.46
C ASP A 43 -3.59 5.67 5.91
N PRO A 44 -3.75 5.37 7.22
CA PRO A 44 -4.01 4.00 7.65
C PRO A 44 -5.24 3.44 6.94
N ASN A 45 -5.09 2.28 6.33
CA ASN A 45 -6.07 1.64 5.48
C ASN A 45 -6.35 0.21 5.92
N GLY A 46 -7.43 -0.36 5.44
CA GLY A 46 -7.68 -1.79 5.53
C GLY A 46 -7.56 -2.37 6.93
N LEU A 47 -7.94 -1.59 7.97
CA LEU A 47 -7.88 -2.04 9.35
C LEU A 47 -8.86 -3.20 9.54
N CYS A 48 -8.35 -4.36 9.94
CA CYS A 48 -9.18 -5.54 10.10
C CYS A 48 -8.57 -6.54 11.10
N TRP A 49 -9.43 -7.48 11.54
CA TRP A 49 -9.01 -8.69 12.25
C TRP A 49 -9.15 -9.88 11.31
N TYR A 50 -8.05 -10.59 11.10
CA TYR A 50 -8.05 -11.77 10.24
C TYR A 50 -7.02 -12.79 10.74
N LYS A 51 -7.41 -14.06 10.78
CA LYS A 51 -6.58 -15.19 11.21
C LYS A 51 -5.78 -14.95 12.50
N GLY A 52 -6.46 -14.41 13.52
CA GLY A 52 -5.86 -14.22 14.85
C GLY A 52 -4.92 -13.01 14.95
N ARG A 53 -4.94 -12.12 13.99
CA ARG A 53 -4.10 -10.90 13.97
C ARG A 53 -4.90 -9.67 13.59
N TYR A 54 -4.53 -8.54 14.18
CA TYR A 54 -4.90 -7.22 13.69
C TYR A 54 -3.99 -6.86 12.52
N HIS A 55 -4.57 -6.33 11.45
CA HIS A 55 -3.86 -5.87 10.27
C HIS A 55 -4.09 -4.37 10.10
N VAL A 56 -3.04 -3.64 9.78
CA VAL A 56 -3.06 -2.24 9.40
C VAL A 56 -2.25 -2.11 8.11
N PHE A 57 -2.92 -1.70 7.07
CA PHE A 57 -2.27 -1.27 5.85
C PHE A 57 -2.15 0.25 5.86
N PHE A 58 -1.27 0.82 5.05
CA PHE A 58 -1.08 2.26 5.00
C PHE A 58 -0.52 2.69 3.65
N GLN A 59 -0.84 3.91 3.23
CA GLN A 59 -0.16 4.51 2.10
C GLN A 59 1.32 4.68 2.43
N TYR A 60 2.16 4.16 1.56
CA TYR A 60 3.60 4.12 1.75
C TYR A 60 4.33 4.68 0.54
N SER A 61 5.27 5.60 0.76
CA SER A 61 6.16 6.12 -0.26
C SER A 61 7.61 5.86 0.18
N PRO A 62 8.23 4.73 -0.23
CA PRO A 62 9.54 4.32 0.27
C PRO A 62 10.68 5.20 -0.22
N PHE A 63 10.54 5.81 -1.41
CA PHE A 63 11.62 6.53 -2.09
C PHE A 63 11.68 8.02 -1.76
N GLU A 64 10.63 8.58 -1.13
CA GLU A 64 10.52 10.00 -0.87
C GLU A 64 9.92 10.28 0.51
N ALA A 65 10.54 11.19 1.26
CA ALA A 65 10.08 11.55 2.61
C ALA A 65 8.88 12.52 2.64
N ASN A 66 8.44 13.02 1.48
CA ASN A 66 7.35 13.99 1.33
C ASN A 66 6.17 13.46 0.50
N GLY A 67 6.12 12.15 0.26
CA GLY A 67 4.98 11.50 -0.34
C GLY A 67 4.97 11.46 -1.87
N GLY A 68 5.88 10.71 -2.48
CA GLY A 68 5.91 10.40 -3.93
C GLY A 68 4.94 9.32 -4.36
N LEU A 69 5.41 8.38 -5.19
CA LEU A 69 4.62 7.24 -5.66
C LEU A 69 4.13 6.39 -4.48
N LYS A 70 2.82 6.09 -4.45
CA LYS A 70 2.17 5.37 -3.35
C LYS A 70 2.13 3.88 -3.60
N PHE A 71 2.53 3.18 -2.57
CA PHE A 71 2.39 1.73 -2.34
C PHE A 71 1.47 1.51 -1.14
N TRP A 72 1.13 0.29 -0.82
CA TRP A 72 0.65 -0.03 0.52
C TRP A 72 1.71 -0.81 1.28
N GLY A 73 2.08 -0.29 2.45
CA GLY A 73 2.80 -1.01 3.48
C GLY A 73 1.84 -1.76 4.39
N HIS A 74 2.35 -2.74 5.15
CA HIS A 74 1.53 -3.62 5.98
C HIS A 74 2.20 -3.90 7.32
N TYR A 75 1.46 -3.70 8.39
CA TYR A 75 1.78 -4.18 9.73
C TYR A 75 0.73 -5.15 10.23
N SER A 76 1.16 -6.14 11.03
CA SER A 76 0.26 -7.02 11.76
C SER A 76 0.64 -7.12 13.24
N SER A 77 -0.36 -7.40 14.10
CA SER A 77 -0.20 -7.53 15.55
C SER A 77 -1.16 -8.56 16.13
N GLU A 78 -0.78 -9.22 17.22
CA GLU A 78 -1.65 -10.08 18.01
C GLU A 78 -2.33 -9.34 19.16
N ASP A 79 -1.74 -8.21 19.61
CA ASP A 79 -2.10 -7.49 20.84
C ASP A 79 -2.38 -6.00 20.65
N MET A 80 -2.25 -5.46 19.42
CA MET A 80 -2.32 -4.03 19.05
C MET A 80 -1.25 -3.16 19.72
N ILE A 81 -0.24 -3.76 20.36
CA ILE A 81 0.88 -3.08 21.03
C ILE A 81 2.18 -3.39 20.30
N SER A 82 2.43 -4.67 20.05
CA SER A 82 3.63 -5.18 19.38
C SER A 82 3.31 -5.41 17.90
N TRP A 83 3.84 -4.57 17.03
CA TRP A 83 3.57 -4.62 15.59
C TRP A 83 4.75 -5.18 14.82
N ARG A 84 4.46 -6.09 13.90
CA ARG A 84 5.42 -6.66 12.95
C ARG A 84 5.18 -6.06 11.56
N TYR A 85 6.24 -5.56 10.95
CA TYR A 85 6.20 -5.16 9.56
C TYR A 85 6.20 -6.39 8.65
N GLU A 86 5.23 -6.47 7.75
CA GLU A 86 5.01 -7.61 6.86
C GLU A 86 5.46 -7.34 5.41
N GLY A 87 5.88 -6.11 5.12
CA GLY A 87 6.33 -5.70 3.79
C GLY A 87 5.30 -4.88 3.02
N VAL A 88 5.41 -4.93 1.69
CA VAL A 88 4.61 -4.13 0.75
C VAL A 88 3.75 -5.06 -0.11
N PRO A 89 2.50 -5.34 0.30
CA PRO A 89 1.62 -6.25 -0.43
C PRO A 89 1.07 -5.68 -1.74
N LEU A 90 0.95 -4.35 -1.86
CA LEU A 90 0.42 -3.70 -3.05
C LEU A 90 1.43 -2.72 -3.64
N LEU A 91 1.81 -2.98 -4.87
CA LEU A 91 2.76 -2.20 -5.68
C LEU A 91 2.00 -1.50 -6.81
N PRO A 92 2.39 -0.32 -7.28
CA PRO A 92 1.79 0.35 -8.44
C PRO A 92 2.30 -0.28 -9.76
N ASP A 93 1.90 -1.52 -10.03
CA ASP A 93 2.47 -2.38 -11.08
C ASP A 93 1.46 -2.81 -12.16
N SER A 94 0.28 -2.17 -12.19
CA SER A 94 -0.74 -2.37 -13.20
C SER A 94 -1.05 -1.07 -13.95
N ILE A 95 -1.71 -1.20 -15.11
CA ILE A 95 -2.15 -0.04 -15.90
C ILE A 95 -3.20 0.81 -15.15
N TYR A 96 -3.86 0.26 -14.14
CA TYR A 96 -4.91 0.93 -13.37
C TYR A 96 -4.40 1.65 -12.12
N ASP A 97 -3.16 1.40 -11.71
CA ASP A 97 -2.56 1.99 -10.50
C ASP A 97 -1.11 2.47 -10.69
N CYS A 98 -0.66 2.60 -11.93
CA CYS A 98 0.74 2.96 -12.25
C CYS A 98 1.21 4.31 -11.67
N HIS A 99 0.29 5.18 -11.25
CA HIS A 99 0.61 6.43 -10.57
C HIS A 99 0.27 6.42 -9.07
N GLY A 100 0.00 5.24 -8.53
CA GLY A 100 -0.11 5.00 -7.10
C GLY A 100 -1.28 4.10 -6.68
N VAL A 101 -1.04 3.35 -5.63
CA VAL A 101 -2.02 2.59 -4.87
C VAL A 101 -2.55 3.50 -3.77
N TYR A 102 -3.78 4.02 -3.94
CA TYR A 102 -4.37 5.00 -3.03
C TYR A 102 -5.26 4.31 -1.99
N SER A 103 -5.85 5.12 -1.10
CA SER A 103 -6.58 4.63 0.06
C SER A 103 -7.74 3.70 -0.29
N GLY A 104 -8.11 2.87 0.68
CA GLY A 104 -9.14 1.87 0.54
C GLY A 104 -9.48 1.17 1.85
N SER A 105 -10.03 -0.03 1.77
CA SER A 105 -10.52 -0.78 2.93
C SER A 105 -10.22 -2.27 2.82
N ALA A 106 -10.44 -2.99 3.93
CA ALA A 106 -10.34 -4.45 3.99
C ALA A 106 -11.64 -5.06 4.52
N ILE A 107 -11.98 -6.23 4.00
CA ILE A 107 -13.11 -7.03 4.49
C ILE A 107 -12.61 -8.47 4.66
N ALA A 108 -12.73 -8.98 5.88
CA ALA A 108 -12.51 -10.39 6.17
C ALA A 108 -13.82 -11.15 5.99
N GLU A 109 -13.88 -12.06 5.03
CA GLU A 109 -15.04 -12.89 4.77
C GLU A 109 -14.62 -14.37 4.68
N LYS A 110 -15.19 -15.20 5.57
CA LYS A 110 -14.86 -16.63 5.65
C LYS A 110 -13.35 -16.85 5.80
N ASP A 111 -12.74 -17.50 4.80
CA ASP A 111 -11.31 -17.85 4.79
C ASP A 111 -10.45 -16.89 3.96
N LYS A 112 -11.02 -15.74 3.56
CA LYS A 112 -10.36 -14.76 2.72
C LYS A 112 -10.33 -13.37 3.34
N LEU A 113 -9.25 -12.67 3.09
CA LEU A 113 -9.12 -11.24 3.30
C LEU A 113 -9.15 -10.54 1.95
N HIS A 114 -10.12 -9.67 1.78
CA HIS A 114 -10.29 -8.85 0.58
C HIS A 114 -9.80 -7.44 0.84
N LEU A 115 -8.98 -6.90 -0.05
CA LEU A 115 -8.62 -5.48 -0.06
C LEU A 115 -9.26 -4.82 -1.27
N PHE A 116 -9.92 -3.71 -1.03
CA PHE A 116 -10.42 -2.80 -2.06
C PHE A 116 -9.68 -1.49 -1.93
N TYR A 117 -9.09 -1.01 -3.01
CA TYR A 117 -8.29 0.19 -2.99
C TYR A 117 -8.46 1.00 -4.28
N THR A 118 -8.07 2.27 -4.23
CA THR A 118 -8.12 3.15 -5.38
C THR A 118 -6.82 3.04 -6.17
N GLY A 119 -6.92 2.51 -7.39
CA GLY A 119 -5.87 2.61 -8.39
C GLY A 119 -5.91 3.98 -9.04
N ASN A 120 -4.78 4.67 -9.09
CA ASN A 120 -4.68 6.04 -9.58
C ASN A 120 -3.85 6.13 -10.84
N ILE A 121 -4.39 6.84 -11.85
CA ILE A 121 -3.72 7.17 -13.11
C ILE A 121 -3.73 8.69 -13.25
N LYS A 122 -2.58 9.29 -13.52
CA LYS A 122 -2.48 10.69 -13.93
C LYS A 122 -2.60 10.78 -15.44
N MET A 123 -3.50 11.61 -15.91
CA MET A 123 -3.67 11.89 -17.34
C MET A 123 -2.53 12.78 -17.83
N ASP A 124 -2.16 12.60 -19.09
CA ASP A 124 -1.20 13.50 -19.74
C ASP A 124 -1.83 14.86 -20.03
N GLY A 125 -1.15 15.94 -19.64
CA GLY A 125 -1.63 17.31 -19.81
C GLY A 125 -1.24 18.24 -18.66
N GLU A 126 -1.69 19.49 -18.75
CA GLU A 126 -1.50 20.49 -17.71
C GLU A 126 -2.64 20.44 -16.69
N TYR A 127 -2.49 19.62 -15.65
CA TYR A 127 -3.45 19.41 -14.58
C TYR A 127 -2.85 19.69 -13.21
N ASP A 128 -3.69 20.08 -12.25
CA ASP A 128 -3.27 20.22 -10.84
C ASP A 128 -3.15 18.86 -10.11
N TYR A 129 -3.74 17.82 -10.67
CA TYR A 129 -3.81 16.44 -10.12
C TYR A 129 -4.40 16.36 -8.70
N ILE A 130 -5.12 17.38 -8.28
CA ILE A 130 -5.90 17.40 -7.03
C ILE A 130 -7.40 17.38 -7.37
N ASN A 131 -7.84 18.35 -8.18
CA ASN A 131 -9.24 18.51 -8.56
C ASN A 131 -9.55 17.88 -9.94
N ASN A 132 -8.54 17.72 -10.79
CA ASN A 132 -8.68 17.19 -12.14
C ASN A 132 -7.41 16.44 -12.61
N GLY A 133 -7.49 15.83 -13.79
CA GLY A 133 -6.35 15.16 -14.43
C GLY A 133 -6.03 13.78 -13.87
N ARG A 134 -6.95 13.14 -13.15
CA ARG A 134 -6.81 11.76 -12.68
C ARG A 134 -7.95 10.89 -13.17
N GLN A 135 -7.62 9.64 -13.40
CA GLN A 135 -8.58 8.54 -13.50
C GLN A 135 -8.37 7.62 -12.31
N SER A 136 -9.47 7.25 -11.67
CA SER A 136 -9.46 6.41 -10.49
C SER A 136 -10.41 5.23 -10.67
N SER A 137 -9.92 4.02 -10.47
CA SER A 137 -10.72 2.80 -10.46
C SER A 137 -10.62 2.14 -9.10
N THR A 138 -11.69 1.48 -8.65
CA THR A 138 -11.58 0.60 -7.48
C THR A 138 -11.03 -0.73 -7.90
N LEU A 139 -9.89 -1.11 -7.33
CA LEU A 139 -9.25 -2.40 -7.53
C LEU A 139 -9.51 -3.31 -6.33
N HIS A 140 -9.51 -4.61 -6.61
CA HIS A 140 -9.71 -5.67 -5.63
C HIS A 140 -8.57 -6.67 -5.71
N VAL A 141 -8.12 -7.14 -4.55
CA VAL A 141 -7.25 -8.31 -4.41
C VAL A 141 -7.71 -9.14 -3.21
N GLU A 142 -7.39 -10.42 -3.22
CA GLU A 142 -7.70 -11.32 -2.11
C GLU A 142 -6.47 -12.06 -1.60
N SER A 143 -6.53 -12.49 -0.34
CA SER A 143 -5.53 -13.30 0.32
C SER A 143 -6.17 -14.37 1.18
N THR A 144 -5.56 -15.54 1.25
CA THR A 144 -5.96 -16.63 2.16
C THR A 144 -5.11 -16.71 3.42
N ASP A 145 -4.02 -15.97 3.50
CA ASP A 145 -3.12 -15.94 4.67
C ASP A 145 -2.99 -14.55 5.30
N GLY A 146 -3.50 -13.50 4.64
CA GLY A 146 -3.40 -12.11 5.06
C GLY A 146 -2.05 -11.45 4.77
N LEU A 147 -1.13 -12.15 4.10
CA LEU A 147 0.23 -11.70 3.82
C LEU A 147 0.53 -11.63 2.32
N HIS A 148 0.08 -12.63 1.57
CA HIS A 148 0.29 -12.74 0.13
C HIS A 148 -1.03 -12.52 -0.59
N PHE A 149 -1.05 -11.54 -1.49
CA PHE A 149 -2.24 -11.15 -2.23
C PHE A 149 -2.16 -11.62 -3.68
N GLY A 150 -3.31 -11.99 -4.20
CA GLY A 150 -3.47 -12.52 -5.54
C GLY A 150 -3.44 -11.46 -6.64
N THR A 151 -4.01 -11.82 -7.79
CA THR A 151 -4.09 -10.94 -8.96
C THR A 151 -5.04 -9.77 -8.68
N LYS A 152 -4.68 -8.60 -9.17
CA LYS A 152 -5.52 -7.40 -9.13
C LYS A 152 -6.67 -7.52 -10.13
N GLU A 153 -7.86 -7.19 -9.68
CA GLU A 153 -9.08 -7.15 -10.50
C GLU A 153 -9.70 -5.76 -10.40
N VAL A 154 -10.28 -5.28 -11.48
CA VAL A 154 -11.06 -4.03 -11.47
C VAL A 154 -12.44 -4.35 -10.92
N ALA A 155 -12.76 -3.87 -9.73
CA ALA A 155 -14.07 -4.03 -9.11
C ALA A 155 -15.07 -2.97 -9.60
N VAL A 156 -14.61 -1.72 -9.76
CA VAL A 156 -15.38 -0.61 -10.35
C VAL A 156 -14.43 0.18 -11.24
N SER A 157 -14.78 0.30 -12.52
CA SER A 157 -14.02 1.09 -13.49
C SER A 157 -14.23 2.58 -13.28
N CYS A 158 -13.26 3.40 -13.65
CA CYS A 158 -13.41 4.85 -13.68
C CYS A 158 -14.57 5.34 -14.58
N GLU A 159 -14.98 4.50 -15.54
CA GLU A 159 -16.11 4.79 -16.44
C GLU A 159 -17.48 4.52 -15.78
N ASP A 160 -17.51 3.74 -14.69
CA ASP A 160 -18.72 3.34 -13.97
C ASP A 160 -19.08 4.30 -12.83
N TYR A 161 -18.21 5.26 -12.49
CA TYR A 161 -18.53 6.28 -11.48
C TYR A 161 -19.52 7.30 -12.03
N PRO A 162 -20.55 7.68 -11.25
CA PRO A 162 -21.44 8.78 -11.65
C PRO A 162 -20.65 10.10 -11.77
N GLU A 163 -21.02 10.89 -12.78
CA GLU A 163 -20.47 12.24 -12.99
C GLU A 163 -20.83 13.21 -11.84
#